data_3d4108dca599ea46d3f4512d72a65b83
#
_entry.id   3d4108dca599ea46d3f4512d72a65b83
#
_cell.length_a   1.000
_cell.length_b   1.000
_cell.length_c   1.000
_cell.angle_alpha   90.00
_cell.angle_beta   90.00
_cell.angle_gamma   90.00
#
_symmetry.space_group_name_H-M   'P 1'
#
loop_
_entity.id
_entity.type
_entity.pdbx_description
1 polymer ?
#
loop_
_entity_poly.entity_id
_entity_poly.type
_entity_poly.pdbx_seq_one_letter_code
_entity_poly.pdbx_strand_id
1 'polypeptide(L)'
;MRRMKKAGQYLLGIFAALLLCGVFSVNIVKAESQYVYDNASLLSDEEEQDLERSCTEFERNTKLHMVILTERSSGSEDCQAIADDFYDKKYPKEPNGVCFLIDMGQRQIVISTSGIMQYYMSDTEIDDILQAAQGYAKDGDYAGTFAKMITMTQECFDRGVSDADYLITEDGSIIHYRKINSTE
;
A
#
# COMPACT_ATOMS: atom_id res chain seq x y z
N MET A 1 35.54 66.65 3.06
CA MET A 1 35.25 65.49 3.95
C MET A 1 33.78 65.19 4.00
N ARG A 2 33.08 64.90 2.87
CA ARG A 2 31.63 64.69 2.87
C ARG A 2 31.13 63.64 1.87
N ARG A 3 32.01 62.78 1.36
CA ARG A 3 31.61 61.73 0.35
C ARG A 3 31.73 60.29 0.82
N MET A 4 32.16 59.98 2.04
CA MET A 4 32.38 58.62 2.49
C MET A 4 31.22 58.04 3.36
N LYS A 5 30.20 58.86 3.71
CA LYS A 5 29.10 58.36 4.55
C LYS A 5 27.92 57.73 3.76
N LYS A 6 27.87 57.88 2.44
CA LYS A 6 26.77 57.32 1.64
C LYS A 6 27.03 55.89 1.13
N ALA A 7 28.28 55.45 1.02
CA ALA A 7 28.60 54.09 0.56
C ALA A 7 28.26 53.01 1.60
N GLY A 8 28.35 53.30 2.90
CA GLY A 8 28.06 52.37 3.97
C GLY A 8 26.58 52.05 4.14
N GLN A 9 25.68 52.97 3.77
CA GLN A 9 24.24 52.78 3.89
C GLN A 9 23.65 51.84 2.80
N TYR A 10 24.26 51.83 1.62
CA TYR A 10 23.85 50.95 0.53
C TYR A 10 24.34 49.51 0.73
N LEU A 11 25.50 49.32 1.39
CA LEU A 11 26.02 47.99 1.72
C LEU A 11 25.15 47.29 2.78
N LEU A 12 24.62 48.04 3.77
CA LEU A 12 23.74 47.47 4.80
C LEU A 12 22.36 47.10 4.25
N GLY A 13 21.88 47.87 3.25
CA GLY A 13 20.60 47.59 2.59
C GLY A 13 20.61 46.34 1.71
N ILE A 14 21.75 46.05 1.06
CA ILE A 14 21.90 44.85 0.19
C ILE A 14 22.05 43.58 1.04
N PHE A 15 22.69 43.67 2.22
CA PHE A 15 22.80 42.52 3.12
C PHE A 15 21.47 42.16 3.79
N ALA A 16 20.60 43.15 4.06
CA ALA A 16 19.25 42.89 4.62
C ALA A 16 18.31 42.31 3.58
N ALA A 17 18.44 42.62 2.28
CA ALA A 17 17.63 42.09 1.21
C ALA A 17 17.99 40.63 0.85
N LEU A 18 19.25 40.22 1.08
CA LEU A 18 19.70 38.83 0.85
C LEU A 18 19.30 37.87 1.98
N LEU A 19 18.98 38.39 3.18
CA LEU A 19 18.53 37.57 4.32
C LEU A 19 17.00 37.25 4.29
N LEU A 20 16.23 37.93 3.43
CA LEU A 20 14.78 37.63 3.26
C LEU A 20 14.47 36.66 2.10
N CYS A 21 15.49 36.24 1.32
CA CYS A 21 15.33 35.21 0.27
C CYS A 21 15.64 33.78 0.72
N GLY A 22 15.83 33.56 1.99
CA GLY A 22 16.12 32.26 2.54
C GLY A 22 14.89 31.67 3.23
N VAL A 23 14.36 30.68 2.65
CA VAL A 23 13.49 29.58 3.06
C VAL A 23 12.14 29.56 2.33
N PHE A 24 12.13 29.65 1.03
CA PHE A 24 11.15 28.85 0.32
C PHE A 24 11.70 27.41 0.31
N SER A 25 11.44 26.67 1.38
CA SER A 25 11.44 25.22 1.29
C SER A 25 10.37 24.88 0.26
N VAL A 26 10.79 24.64 -0.97
CA VAL A 26 9.94 24.00 -1.96
C VAL A 26 9.76 22.58 -1.42
N ASN A 27 8.70 22.38 -0.63
CA ASN A 27 8.17 21.06 -0.45
C ASN A 27 7.73 20.62 -1.85
N ILE A 28 8.60 19.90 -2.54
CA ILE A 28 8.19 19.08 -3.66
C ILE A 28 7.30 18.04 -3.01
N VAL A 29 6.00 18.33 -2.97
CA VAL A 29 4.99 17.30 -2.75
C VAL A 29 5.13 16.40 -3.98
N LYS A 30 6.02 15.40 -3.89
CA LYS A 30 5.94 14.23 -4.73
C LYS A 30 4.53 13.73 -4.49
N ALA A 31 3.71 13.63 -5.51
CA ALA A 31 2.42 12.95 -5.39
C ALA A 31 2.76 11.54 -4.89
N GLU A 32 2.65 11.36 -3.58
CA GLU A 32 2.87 10.08 -2.93
C GLU A 32 1.69 9.21 -3.36
N SER A 33 1.98 8.05 -3.89
CA SER A 33 0.93 7.10 -4.25
C SER A 33 0.15 6.81 -2.96
N GLN A 34 -1.13 7.11 -2.92
CA GLN A 34 -1.97 6.81 -1.77
C GLN A 34 -2.31 5.32 -1.81
N TYR A 35 -2.02 4.61 -0.75
CA TYR A 35 -2.31 3.18 -0.57
C TYR A 35 -3.40 2.93 0.45
N VAL A 36 -3.58 3.84 1.44
CA VAL A 36 -4.54 3.71 2.52
C VAL A 36 -5.75 4.62 2.27
N TYR A 37 -6.93 4.03 2.30
CA TYR A 37 -8.23 4.69 2.11
C TYR A 37 -9.11 4.37 3.32
N ASP A 38 -9.01 5.19 4.36
CA ASP A 38 -9.77 5.00 5.61
C ASP A 38 -11.13 5.69 5.56
N ASN A 39 -12.04 5.22 4.70
CA ASN A 39 -13.39 5.79 4.55
C ASN A 39 -14.28 5.56 5.79
N ALA A 40 -13.93 4.58 6.62
CA ALA A 40 -14.66 4.28 7.85
C ALA A 40 -14.11 5.02 9.08
N SER A 41 -13.03 5.77 8.95
CA SER A 41 -12.35 6.48 10.04
C SER A 41 -12.02 5.54 11.21
N LEU A 42 -11.31 4.46 10.91
CA LEU A 42 -10.87 3.44 11.85
C LEU A 42 -9.43 3.65 12.34
N LEU A 43 -8.66 4.44 11.59
CA LEU A 43 -7.23 4.65 11.81
C LEU A 43 -6.97 6.08 12.29
N SER A 44 -5.94 6.25 13.09
CA SER A 44 -5.37 7.58 13.37
C SER A 44 -4.42 8.00 12.24
N ASP A 45 -4.12 9.30 12.16
CA ASP A 45 -3.18 9.86 11.17
C ASP A 45 -1.79 9.18 11.24
N GLU A 46 -1.35 8.75 12.42
CA GLU A 46 -0.07 8.06 12.62
C GLU A 46 -0.13 6.63 12.10
N GLU A 47 -1.22 5.91 12.38
CA GLU A 47 -1.44 4.55 11.88
C GLU A 47 -1.58 4.51 10.35
N GLU A 48 -2.30 5.48 9.75
CA GLU A 48 -2.36 5.61 8.30
C GLU A 48 -0.96 5.79 7.69
N GLN A 49 -0.14 6.69 8.25
CA GLN A 49 1.22 6.90 7.76
C GLN A 49 2.11 5.67 7.90
N ASP A 50 1.96 4.89 8.97
CA ASP A 50 2.73 3.66 9.18
C ASP A 50 2.32 2.59 8.17
N LEU A 51 1.04 2.45 7.90
CA LEU A 51 0.50 1.53 6.89
C LEU A 51 0.88 1.96 5.46
N GLU A 52 0.85 3.28 5.15
CA GLU A 52 1.34 3.82 3.87
C GLU A 52 2.81 3.45 3.63
N ARG A 53 3.67 3.57 4.67
CA ARG A 53 5.08 3.15 4.57
C ARG A 53 5.19 1.65 4.29
N SER A 54 4.40 0.83 4.98
CA SER A 54 4.41 -0.61 4.82
C SER A 54 3.97 -1.04 3.41
N CYS A 55 2.93 -0.42 2.86
CA CYS A 55 2.50 -0.64 1.48
C CYS A 55 3.57 -0.20 0.46
N THR A 56 4.20 0.96 0.70
CA THR A 56 5.31 1.46 -0.13
C THR A 56 6.48 0.47 -0.14
N GLU A 57 6.82 -0.09 1.02
CA GLU A 57 7.89 -1.08 1.13
C GLU A 57 7.54 -2.39 0.43
N PHE A 58 6.32 -2.86 0.58
CA PHE A 58 5.83 -4.03 -0.14
C PHE A 58 5.95 -3.83 -1.66
N GLU A 59 5.41 -2.74 -2.22
CA GLU A 59 5.49 -2.45 -3.65
C GLU A 59 6.94 -2.32 -4.14
N ARG A 60 7.80 -1.65 -3.35
CA ARG A 60 9.22 -1.53 -3.70
C ARG A 60 9.91 -2.89 -3.79
N ASN A 61 9.60 -3.81 -2.88
CA ASN A 61 10.26 -5.12 -2.77
C ASN A 61 9.71 -6.12 -3.80
N THR A 62 8.40 -6.08 -4.05
CA THR A 62 7.71 -7.10 -4.85
C THR A 62 7.38 -6.66 -6.27
N LYS A 63 7.28 -5.33 -6.52
CA LYS A 63 6.71 -4.73 -7.73
C LYS A 63 5.22 -5.04 -7.93
N LEU A 64 4.54 -5.46 -6.86
CA LEU A 64 3.10 -5.72 -6.84
C LEU A 64 2.41 -4.61 -6.03
N HIS A 65 1.21 -4.23 -6.44
CA HIS A 65 0.46 -3.20 -5.72
C HIS A 65 -0.20 -3.78 -4.46
N MET A 66 -0.28 -2.95 -3.45
CA MET A 66 -1.04 -3.24 -2.23
C MET A 66 -1.88 -2.03 -1.88
N VAL A 67 -3.14 -2.24 -1.53
CA VAL A 67 -4.03 -1.16 -1.11
C VAL A 67 -4.86 -1.59 0.09
N ILE A 68 -5.09 -0.64 0.98
CA ILE A 68 -5.89 -0.80 2.20
C ILE A 68 -7.14 0.05 2.05
N LEU A 69 -8.30 -0.56 2.32
CA LEU A 69 -9.59 0.07 2.26
C LEU A 69 -10.38 -0.21 3.54
N THR A 70 -10.96 0.82 4.13
CA THR A 70 -11.99 0.64 5.15
C THR A 70 -13.29 1.23 4.65
N GLU A 71 -14.42 0.55 4.93
CA GLU A 71 -15.75 0.96 4.48
C GLU A 71 -16.82 0.79 5.57
N ARG A 72 -17.94 1.47 5.37
CA ARG A 72 -19.19 1.26 6.10
C ARG A 72 -20.33 1.03 5.10
N SER A 73 -20.27 -0.11 4.40
CA SER A 73 -21.27 -0.41 3.38
C SER A 73 -22.67 -0.56 3.98
N SER A 74 -23.69 -0.44 3.12
CA SER A 74 -25.09 -0.64 3.52
C SER A 74 -25.50 -2.12 3.72
N GLY A 75 -24.57 -3.05 3.37
CA GLY A 75 -24.84 -4.49 3.42
C GLY A 75 -25.62 -5.04 2.22
N SER A 76 -25.83 -4.21 1.19
CA SER A 76 -26.50 -4.61 -0.06
C SER A 76 -25.54 -5.16 -1.12
N GLU A 77 -24.24 -4.97 -0.93
CA GLU A 77 -23.18 -5.33 -1.86
C GLU A 77 -22.23 -6.35 -1.19
N ASP A 78 -21.71 -7.28 -1.96
CA ASP A 78 -20.75 -8.25 -1.45
C ASP A 78 -19.41 -7.56 -1.14
N CYS A 79 -18.85 -7.79 0.05
CA CYS A 79 -17.56 -7.20 0.45
C CYS A 79 -16.43 -7.61 -0.49
N GLN A 80 -16.46 -8.82 -1.06
CA GLN A 80 -15.47 -9.23 -2.05
C GLN A 80 -15.57 -8.35 -3.29
N ALA A 81 -16.79 -8.13 -3.80
CA ALA A 81 -17.01 -7.26 -4.95
C ALA A 81 -16.58 -5.81 -4.68
N ILE A 82 -16.79 -5.29 -3.46
CA ILE A 82 -16.32 -3.95 -3.08
C ILE A 82 -14.79 -3.86 -3.19
N ALA A 83 -14.08 -4.86 -2.67
CA ALA A 83 -12.62 -4.88 -2.71
C ALA A 83 -12.08 -5.03 -4.14
N ASP A 84 -12.68 -5.92 -4.94
CA ASP A 84 -12.33 -6.19 -6.34
C ASP A 84 -12.54 -4.92 -7.19
N ASP A 85 -13.72 -4.32 -7.13
CA ASP A 85 -14.07 -3.11 -7.89
C ASP A 85 -13.19 -1.92 -7.50
N PHE A 86 -12.85 -1.79 -6.21
CA PHE A 86 -11.96 -0.73 -5.75
C PHE A 86 -10.56 -0.90 -6.34
N TYR A 87 -10.01 -2.12 -6.27
CA TYR A 87 -8.70 -2.43 -6.80
C TYR A 87 -8.63 -2.19 -8.31
N ASP A 88 -9.57 -2.74 -9.08
CA ASP A 88 -9.63 -2.61 -10.53
C ASP A 88 -9.78 -1.15 -11.00
N LYS A 89 -10.54 -0.35 -10.27
CA LYS A 89 -10.70 1.08 -10.56
C LYS A 89 -9.41 1.86 -10.29
N LYS A 90 -8.65 1.48 -9.27
CA LYS A 90 -7.38 2.13 -8.90
C LYS A 90 -6.25 1.73 -9.84
N TYR A 91 -6.18 0.47 -10.25
CA TYR A 91 -5.10 -0.11 -11.06
C TYR A 91 -5.60 -0.75 -12.37
N PRO A 92 -6.28 0.00 -13.26
CA PRO A 92 -6.95 -0.56 -14.44
C PRO A 92 -5.99 -1.14 -15.49
N LYS A 93 -4.69 -0.88 -15.38
CA LYS A 93 -3.66 -1.35 -16.32
C LYS A 93 -2.59 -2.21 -15.67
N GLU A 94 -2.60 -2.29 -14.36
CA GLU A 94 -1.57 -2.96 -13.55
C GLU A 94 -2.27 -3.89 -12.55
N PRO A 95 -2.81 -5.02 -13.04
CA PRO A 95 -3.73 -5.85 -12.24
C PRO A 95 -3.04 -6.65 -11.13
N ASN A 96 -1.70 -6.56 -10.99
CA ASN A 96 -0.96 -7.45 -10.12
C ASN A 96 -0.86 -6.90 -8.70
N GLY A 97 -1.61 -7.47 -7.76
CA GLY A 97 -1.51 -7.05 -6.36
C GLY A 97 -2.65 -7.54 -5.47
N VAL A 98 -2.86 -6.81 -4.37
CA VAL A 98 -3.79 -7.19 -3.31
C VAL A 98 -4.53 -5.97 -2.75
N CYS A 99 -5.82 -6.14 -2.45
CA CYS A 99 -6.64 -5.21 -1.69
C CYS A 99 -7.05 -5.84 -0.36
N PHE A 100 -6.80 -5.14 0.74
CA PHE A 100 -7.31 -5.48 2.06
C PHE A 100 -8.49 -4.59 2.40
N LEU A 101 -9.62 -5.18 2.71
CA LEU A 101 -10.83 -4.45 3.11
C LEU A 101 -11.26 -4.83 4.53
N ILE A 102 -11.57 -3.81 5.35
CA ILE A 102 -12.39 -3.96 6.54
C ILE A 102 -13.70 -3.20 6.31
N ASP A 103 -14.82 -3.92 6.24
CA ASP A 103 -16.15 -3.32 6.16
C ASP A 103 -16.85 -3.38 7.52
N MET A 104 -17.01 -2.20 8.13
CA MET A 104 -17.69 -2.07 9.42
C MET A 104 -19.21 -2.15 9.31
N GLY A 105 -19.77 -1.94 8.13
CA GLY A 105 -21.19 -2.10 7.88
C GLY A 105 -21.63 -3.56 7.96
N GLN A 106 -20.83 -4.45 7.39
CA GLN A 106 -21.06 -5.88 7.37
C GLN A 106 -20.22 -6.66 8.40
N ARG A 107 -19.26 -5.98 9.06
CA ARG A 107 -18.30 -6.57 10.01
C ARG A 107 -17.49 -7.69 9.37
N GLN A 108 -16.96 -7.44 8.20
CA GLN A 108 -16.16 -8.39 7.43
C GLN A 108 -14.75 -7.85 7.19
N ILE A 109 -13.82 -8.79 7.12
CA ILE A 109 -12.45 -8.58 6.65
C ILE A 109 -12.31 -9.39 5.38
N VAL A 110 -11.79 -8.79 4.31
CA VAL A 110 -11.64 -9.40 3.00
C VAL A 110 -10.23 -9.18 2.48
N ILE A 111 -9.72 -10.17 1.77
CA ILE A 111 -8.50 -10.09 0.96
C ILE A 111 -8.91 -10.38 -0.48
N SER A 112 -8.71 -9.40 -1.36
CA SER A 112 -8.86 -9.58 -2.79
C SER A 112 -7.46 -9.62 -3.42
N THR A 113 -7.17 -10.70 -4.16
CA THR A 113 -5.92 -10.85 -4.92
C THR A 113 -6.19 -10.71 -6.40
N SER A 114 -5.30 -10.00 -7.11
CA SER A 114 -5.43 -9.75 -8.53
C SER A 114 -4.15 -10.10 -9.30
N GLY A 115 -4.32 -10.57 -10.53
CA GLY A 115 -3.23 -10.93 -11.42
C GLY A 115 -2.32 -12.02 -10.86
N ILE A 116 -1.00 -11.80 -10.93
CA ILE A 116 -0.04 -12.81 -10.47
C ILE A 116 -0.06 -13.05 -8.96
N MET A 117 -0.64 -12.15 -8.16
CA MET A 117 -0.72 -12.33 -6.71
C MET A 117 -1.51 -13.58 -6.34
N GLN A 118 -2.50 -14.00 -7.15
CA GLN A 118 -3.29 -15.21 -6.97
C GLN A 118 -2.45 -16.51 -6.96
N TYR A 119 -1.24 -16.48 -7.53
CA TYR A 119 -0.33 -17.63 -7.53
C TYR A 119 0.59 -17.67 -6.31
N TYR A 120 0.77 -16.53 -5.63
CA TYR A 120 1.53 -16.45 -4.38
C TYR A 120 0.66 -16.77 -3.16
N MET A 121 -0.67 -16.58 -3.28
CA MET A 121 -1.62 -16.76 -2.19
C MET A 121 -2.74 -17.71 -2.60
N SER A 122 -2.68 -18.93 -2.11
CA SER A 122 -3.78 -19.90 -2.24
C SER A 122 -4.95 -19.53 -1.30
N ASP A 123 -6.12 -20.09 -1.55
CA ASP A 123 -7.30 -19.92 -0.68
C ASP A 123 -6.99 -20.27 0.79
N THR A 124 -6.20 -21.34 1.01
CA THR A 124 -5.80 -21.75 2.37
C THR A 124 -4.91 -20.68 3.04
N GLU A 125 -4.00 -20.07 2.31
CA GLU A 125 -3.15 -19.01 2.84
C GLU A 125 -3.94 -17.74 3.13
N ILE A 126 -4.91 -17.40 2.29
CA ILE A 126 -5.84 -16.30 2.54
C ILE A 126 -6.64 -16.56 3.82
N ASP A 127 -7.18 -17.77 4.01
CA ASP A 127 -7.90 -18.15 5.21
C ASP A 127 -7.02 -18.06 6.47
N ASP A 128 -5.78 -18.53 6.40
CA ASP A 128 -4.81 -18.45 7.50
C ASP A 128 -4.49 -17.00 7.88
N ILE A 129 -4.32 -16.11 6.89
CA ILE A 129 -4.10 -14.68 7.11
C ILE A 129 -5.32 -14.05 7.78
N LEU A 130 -6.52 -14.30 7.26
CA LEU A 130 -7.76 -13.77 7.81
C LEU A 130 -7.97 -14.26 9.25
N GLN A 131 -7.71 -15.54 9.53
CA GLN A 131 -7.79 -16.09 10.88
C GLN A 131 -6.80 -15.41 11.83
N ALA A 132 -5.56 -15.21 11.41
CA ALA A 132 -4.53 -14.56 12.22
C ALA A 132 -4.83 -13.08 12.48
N ALA A 133 -5.42 -12.37 11.53
CA ALA A 133 -5.79 -10.96 11.64
C ALA A 133 -7.06 -10.73 12.47
N GLN A 134 -7.99 -11.70 12.50
CA GLN A 134 -9.30 -11.57 13.14
C GLN A 134 -9.22 -11.23 14.64
N GLY A 135 -8.17 -11.68 15.35
CA GLY A 135 -7.96 -11.37 16.76
C GLY A 135 -7.82 -9.86 17.00
N TYR A 136 -6.98 -9.22 16.22
CA TYR A 136 -6.74 -7.76 16.29
C TYR A 136 -8.02 -6.98 15.98
N ALA A 137 -8.74 -7.36 14.94
CA ALA A 137 -10.02 -6.70 14.59
C ALA A 137 -11.09 -6.82 15.67
N LYS A 138 -11.18 -7.96 16.38
CA LYS A 138 -12.09 -8.16 17.50
C LYS A 138 -11.77 -7.25 18.69
N ASP A 139 -10.49 -6.97 18.90
CA ASP A 139 -10.01 -6.09 19.95
C ASP A 139 -10.08 -4.60 19.54
N GLY A 140 -10.51 -4.30 18.30
CA GLY A 140 -10.59 -2.95 17.76
C GLY A 140 -9.25 -2.40 17.27
N ASP A 141 -8.21 -3.22 17.22
CA ASP A 141 -6.89 -2.88 16.68
C ASP A 141 -6.89 -3.08 15.14
N TYR A 142 -7.43 -2.10 14.43
CA TYR A 142 -7.53 -2.18 12.97
C TYR A 142 -6.19 -1.98 12.27
N ALA A 143 -5.34 -1.14 12.83
CA ALA A 143 -3.98 -0.96 12.32
C ALA A 143 -3.17 -2.26 12.47
N GLY A 144 -3.24 -2.92 13.64
CA GLY A 144 -2.65 -4.23 13.87
C GLY A 144 -3.21 -5.32 12.95
N THR A 145 -4.51 -5.25 12.64
CA THR A 145 -5.16 -6.14 11.67
C THR A 145 -4.47 -6.04 10.30
N PHE A 146 -4.36 -4.84 9.76
CA PHE A 146 -3.71 -4.62 8.46
C PHE A 146 -2.21 -4.95 8.49
N ALA A 147 -1.51 -4.54 9.54
CA ALA A 147 -0.08 -4.86 9.70
C ALA A 147 0.18 -6.38 9.68
N LYS A 148 -0.71 -7.17 10.34
CA LYS A 148 -0.64 -8.63 10.32
C LYS A 148 -0.87 -9.18 8.91
N MET A 149 -1.88 -8.67 8.20
CA MET A 149 -2.17 -9.07 6.84
C MET A 149 -1.01 -8.75 5.89
N ILE A 150 -0.42 -7.55 5.97
CA ILE A 150 0.75 -7.14 5.18
C ILE A 150 1.91 -8.09 5.42
N THR A 151 2.24 -8.35 6.70
CA THR A 151 3.38 -9.20 7.06
C THR A 151 3.24 -10.61 6.48
N MET A 152 2.09 -11.23 6.66
CA MET A 152 1.87 -12.59 6.16
C MET A 152 1.80 -12.65 4.63
N THR A 153 1.28 -11.60 3.98
CA THR A 153 1.29 -11.48 2.51
C THR A 153 2.72 -11.36 1.98
N GLN A 154 3.58 -10.60 2.65
CA GLN A 154 5.01 -10.54 2.30
C GLN A 154 5.68 -11.92 2.47
N GLU A 155 5.36 -12.66 3.53
CA GLU A 155 5.85 -14.02 3.73
C GLU A 155 5.39 -14.99 2.62
N CYS A 156 4.16 -14.85 2.13
CA CYS A 156 3.67 -15.62 0.98
C CYS A 156 4.49 -15.29 -0.28
N PHE A 157 4.72 -14.02 -0.55
CA PHE A 157 5.54 -13.59 -1.67
C PHE A 157 6.98 -14.11 -1.58
N ASP A 158 7.62 -13.98 -0.42
CA ASP A 158 9.02 -14.40 -0.19
C ASP A 158 9.20 -15.92 -0.31
N ARG A 159 8.18 -16.69 0.03
CA ARG A 159 8.17 -18.15 -0.16
C ARG A 159 8.09 -18.54 -1.63
N GLY A 160 7.57 -17.67 -2.49
CA GLY A 160 7.33 -17.92 -3.90
C GLY A 160 5.94 -18.47 -4.19
N VAL A 161 5.72 -18.92 -5.43
CA VAL A 161 4.43 -19.42 -5.90
C VAL A 161 3.96 -20.61 -5.07
N SER A 162 2.74 -20.54 -4.57
CA SER A 162 2.16 -21.56 -3.68
C SER A 162 1.82 -22.87 -4.41
N ASP A 163 1.58 -22.80 -5.73
CA ASP A 163 1.32 -23.97 -6.57
C ASP A 163 2.56 -24.36 -7.35
N ALA A 164 3.04 -25.60 -7.13
CA ALA A 164 4.23 -26.16 -7.79
C ALA A 164 4.09 -26.32 -9.33
N ASP A 165 2.86 -26.18 -9.86
CA ASP A 165 2.58 -26.29 -11.28
C ASP A 165 2.81 -24.98 -12.05
N TYR A 166 3.10 -23.87 -11.36
CA TYR A 166 3.34 -22.57 -11.95
C TYR A 166 4.74 -22.04 -11.69
N LEU A 167 5.28 -21.32 -12.64
CA LEU A 167 6.48 -20.49 -12.51
C LEU A 167 6.14 -19.08 -12.98
N ILE A 168 6.56 -18.08 -12.20
CA ILE A 168 6.54 -16.68 -12.63
C ILE A 168 7.95 -16.32 -13.08
N THR A 169 8.08 -15.89 -14.32
CA THR A 169 9.35 -15.47 -14.91
C THR A 169 9.73 -14.05 -14.48
N GLU A 170 10.99 -13.64 -14.67
CA GLU A 170 11.46 -12.29 -14.30
C GLU A 170 10.68 -11.14 -14.96
N ASP A 171 10.07 -11.38 -16.10
CA ASP A 171 9.20 -10.41 -16.80
C ASP A 171 7.73 -10.45 -16.33
N GLY A 172 7.41 -11.27 -15.31
CA GLY A 172 6.05 -11.42 -14.78
C GLY A 172 5.16 -12.36 -15.59
N SER A 173 5.70 -13.07 -16.58
CA SER A 173 4.94 -14.08 -17.34
C SER A 173 4.72 -15.33 -16.50
N ILE A 174 3.54 -15.94 -16.64
CA ILE A 174 3.17 -17.16 -15.92
C ILE A 174 3.37 -18.35 -16.84
N ILE A 175 4.18 -19.30 -16.40
CA ILE A 175 4.39 -20.57 -17.11
C ILE A 175 3.74 -21.66 -16.29
N HIS A 176 2.78 -22.36 -16.90
CA HIS A 176 2.19 -23.55 -16.32
C HIS A 176 3.03 -24.78 -16.66
N TYR A 177 3.59 -25.44 -15.63
CA TYR A 177 4.28 -26.71 -15.79
C TYR A 177 3.30 -27.88 -15.68
N ARG A 178 3.04 -28.53 -16.77
CA ARG A 178 2.46 -29.87 -16.68
C ARG A 178 3.56 -30.83 -16.25
N LYS A 179 3.56 -31.30 -14.99
CA LYS A 179 4.44 -32.38 -14.56
C LYS A 179 4.19 -33.58 -15.48
N ILE A 180 5.13 -33.85 -16.39
CA ILE A 180 5.13 -35.11 -17.13
C ILE A 180 5.54 -36.14 -16.08
N ASN A 181 4.55 -36.87 -15.56
CA ASN A 181 4.83 -38.04 -14.75
C ASN A 181 5.62 -39.02 -15.63
N SER A 182 6.93 -39.04 -15.46
CA SER A 182 7.76 -40.12 -15.95
C SER A 182 7.46 -41.35 -15.08
N THR A 183 6.38 -42.03 -15.41
CA THR A 183 6.17 -43.41 -15.01
C THR A 183 6.48 -44.25 -16.23
N GLU A 184 7.76 -44.68 -16.35
CA GLU A 184 8.19 -45.93 -16.95
C GLU A 184 9.47 -46.36 -16.30
#